data_9386c604695dfe2aff5ae1cb92aa551b
#
_entry.id   9386c604695dfe2aff5ae1cb92aa551b
#
_cell.length_a   1.000
_cell.length_b   1.000
_cell.length_c   1.000
_cell.angle_alpha   90.00
_cell.angle_beta   90.00
_cell.angle_gamma   90.00
#
_symmetry.space_group_name_H-M   'P 1'
#
loop_
_entity.id
_entity.type
_entity.pdbx_description
1 polymer ?
#
loop_
_entity_poly.entity_id
_entity_poly.type
_entity_poly.pdbx_seq_one_letter_code
_entity_poly.pdbx_strand_id
1 'polypeptide(L)'
;PLNPVDSTEFATQLAMFTSVEQQVLTNDRLLSIQETLIGNELGQAADWVGKLARVEGDFVLGQAGMTFEFDPARTSDTRVFVIRDYRGQTVFTKPLIASDAIMSWEGDAGISGSTYSPTIQTYDAEGHLVSEITPAHYQRIEEIRLSQNGAMAILQDSSQVSLESIIALRHSEET
;
A
#
# COMPACT_ATOMS: atom_id res chain seq x y z
N PRO A 1 -12.29 -49.26 -50.14
CA PRO A 1 -11.10 -48.73 -49.51
C PRO A 1 -11.51 -47.84 -48.36
N LEU A 2 -11.27 -48.36 -47.16
CA LEU A 2 -11.48 -47.62 -45.91
C LEU A 2 -10.47 -46.47 -45.88
N ASN A 3 -10.98 -45.26 -45.84
CA ASN A 3 -10.15 -44.03 -45.85
C ASN A 3 -9.34 -43.92 -44.56
N PRO A 4 -7.98 -44.02 -44.62
CA PRO A 4 -7.16 -43.82 -43.43
C PRO A 4 -7.14 -42.38 -42.92
N VAL A 5 -7.79 -41.45 -43.61
CA VAL A 5 -7.92 -40.04 -43.23
C VAL A 5 -8.73 -39.85 -41.93
N ASP A 6 -9.78 -40.66 -41.74
CA ASP A 6 -10.64 -40.54 -40.54
C ASP A 6 -9.95 -40.85 -39.21
N SER A 7 -9.01 -41.80 -39.20
CA SER A 7 -8.31 -42.16 -37.96
C SER A 7 -7.25 -41.13 -37.53
N THR A 8 -6.61 -40.44 -38.48
CA THR A 8 -5.65 -39.39 -38.16
C THR A 8 -6.34 -38.12 -37.66
N GLU A 9 -7.46 -37.80 -38.28
CA GLU A 9 -8.27 -36.64 -37.88
C GLU A 9 -8.89 -36.85 -36.49
N PHE A 10 -9.39 -38.04 -36.19
CA PHE A 10 -9.87 -38.43 -34.89
C PHE A 10 -8.77 -38.40 -33.80
N ALA A 11 -7.57 -38.89 -34.09
CA ALA A 11 -6.43 -38.84 -33.21
C ALA A 11 -6.02 -37.39 -32.91
N THR A 12 -6.04 -36.51 -33.91
CA THR A 12 -5.74 -35.08 -33.74
C THR A 12 -6.76 -34.39 -32.87
N GLN A 13 -8.05 -34.67 -33.06
CA GLN A 13 -9.10 -34.13 -32.20
C GLN A 13 -8.99 -34.60 -30.76
N LEU A 14 -8.70 -35.90 -30.52
CA LEU A 14 -8.41 -36.43 -29.19
C LEU A 14 -7.20 -35.72 -28.54
N ALA A 15 -6.12 -35.51 -29.27
CA ALA A 15 -4.95 -34.80 -28.77
C ALA A 15 -5.28 -33.34 -28.38
N MET A 16 -6.13 -32.65 -29.17
CA MET A 16 -6.61 -31.31 -28.85
C MET A 16 -7.49 -31.32 -27.58
N PHE A 17 -8.41 -32.26 -27.42
CA PHE A 17 -9.21 -32.40 -26.20
C PHE A 17 -8.35 -32.65 -24.97
N THR A 18 -7.38 -33.56 -25.07
CA THR A 18 -6.45 -33.82 -23.96
C THR A 18 -5.61 -32.58 -23.60
N SER A 19 -5.19 -31.80 -24.60
CA SER A 19 -4.45 -30.56 -24.39
C SER A 19 -5.31 -29.51 -23.65
N VAL A 20 -6.58 -29.35 -24.04
CA VAL A 20 -7.52 -28.43 -23.39
C VAL A 20 -7.81 -28.91 -21.96
N GLU A 21 -8.03 -30.22 -21.75
CA GLU A 21 -8.25 -30.77 -20.42
C GLU A 21 -7.04 -30.53 -19.51
N GLN A 22 -5.82 -30.71 -19.99
CA GLN A 22 -4.61 -30.40 -19.24
C GLN A 22 -4.48 -28.89 -18.91
N GLN A 23 -4.90 -28.00 -19.83
CA GLN A 23 -4.92 -26.55 -19.57
C GLN A 23 -5.92 -26.21 -18.46
N VAL A 24 -7.13 -26.80 -18.48
CA VAL A 24 -8.13 -26.61 -17.43
C VAL A 24 -7.58 -27.08 -16.08
N LEU A 25 -7.05 -28.30 -16.00
CA LEU A 25 -6.45 -28.83 -14.77
C LEU A 25 -5.29 -27.97 -14.26
N THR A 26 -4.50 -27.40 -15.17
CA THR A 26 -3.40 -26.48 -14.79
C THR A 26 -3.94 -25.19 -14.21
N ASN A 27 -4.97 -24.60 -14.81
CA ASN A 27 -5.63 -23.41 -14.30
C ASN A 27 -6.26 -23.64 -12.92
N ASP A 28 -6.93 -24.79 -12.73
CA ASP A 28 -7.51 -25.15 -11.45
C ASP A 28 -6.46 -25.30 -10.35
N ARG A 29 -5.29 -25.89 -10.69
CA ARG A 29 -4.15 -26.00 -9.75
C ARG A 29 -3.57 -24.63 -9.41
N LEU A 30 -3.45 -23.72 -10.38
CA LEU A 30 -2.97 -22.36 -10.15
C LEU A 30 -3.93 -21.60 -9.21
N LEU A 31 -5.24 -21.74 -9.39
CA LEU A 31 -6.24 -21.16 -8.49
C LEU A 31 -6.11 -21.72 -7.06
N SER A 32 -5.93 -23.01 -6.91
CA SER A 32 -5.75 -23.65 -5.58
C SER A 32 -4.47 -23.18 -4.89
N ILE A 33 -3.39 -22.96 -5.64
CA ILE A 33 -2.13 -22.40 -5.11
C ILE A 33 -2.37 -20.96 -4.66
N GLN A 34 -3.05 -20.15 -5.46
CA GLN A 34 -3.38 -18.77 -5.11
C GLN A 34 -4.21 -18.69 -3.83
N GLU A 35 -5.25 -19.51 -3.69
CA GLU A 35 -6.08 -19.59 -2.48
C GLU A 35 -5.26 -19.96 -1.24
N THR A 36 -4.32 -20.92 -1.39
CA THR A 36 -3.44 -21.34 -0.30
C THR A 36 -2.48 -20.22 0.12
N LEU A 37 -1.91 -19.48 -0.84
CA LEU A 37 -1.03 -18.35 -0.55
C LEU A 37 -1.78 -17.24 0.18
N ILE A 38 -2.96 -16.86 -0.28
CA ILE A 38 -3.81 -15.85 0.38
C ILE A 38 -4.20 -16.28 1.79
N GLY A 39 -4.53 -17.58 2.00
CA GLY A 39 -4.84 -18.09 3.33
C GLY A 39 -3.65 -18.03 4.30
N ASN A 40 -2.44 -18.28 3.81
CA ASN A 40 -1.20 -18.17 4.60
C ASN A 40 -0.89 -16.72 4.97
N GLU A 41 -1.09 -15.77 4.05
CA GLU A 41 -0.92 -14.33 4.31
C GLU A 41 -1.85 -13.86 5.42
N LEU A 42 -3.12 -14.24 5.36
CA LEU A 42 -4.09 -13.90 6.41
C LEU A 42 -3.67 -14.46 7.78
N GLY A 43 -3.23 -15.73 7.82
CA GLY A 43 -2.77 -16.36 9.06
C GLY A 43 -1.59 -15.64 9.69
N GLN A 44 -0.62 -15.21 8.90
CA GLN A 44 0.52 -14.44 9.37
C GLN A 44 0.16 -13.01 9.78
N ALA A 45 -0.75 -12.38 9.05
CA ALA A 45 -1.16 -11.01 9.30
C ALA A 45 -2.16 -10.86 10.45
N ALA A 46 -2.80 -11.94 10.90
CA ALA A 46 -3.74 -11.91 12.03
C ALA A 46 -3.10 -11.33 13.31
N ASP A 47 -1.81 -11.63 13.55
CA ASP A 47 -1.04 -11.12 14.68
C ASP A 47 -0.69 -9.61 14.55
N TRP A 48 -1.01 -8.99 13.43
CA TRP A 48 -0.75 -7.56 13.19
C TRP A 48 -1.88 -6.67 13.72
N VAL A 49 -3.07 -7.23 13.93
CA VAL A 49 -4.21 -6.50 14.49
C VAL A 49 -3.84 -5.95 15.88
N GLY A 50 -4.11 -4.65 16.07
CA GLY A 50 -3.75 -3.91 17.27
C GLY A 50 -2.33 -3.31 17.25
N LYS A 51 -1.46 -3.72 16.32
CA LYS A 51 -0.13 -3.11 16.13
C LYS A 51 -0.23 -1.81 15.32
N LEU A 52 0.81 -0.99 15.44
CA LEU A 52 0.98 0.20 14.62
C LEU A 52 1.76 -0.17 13.36
N ALA A 53 1.14 0.04 12.22
CA ALA A 53 1.75 -0.11 10.90
C ALA A 53 2.37 1.21 10.44
N ARG A 54 3.61 1.16 9.98
CA ARG A 54 4.27 2.27 9.29
C ARG A 54 3.91 2.21 7.82
N VAL A 55 3.22 3.22 7.35
CA VAL A 55 2.72 3.33 5.98
C VAL A 55 3.06 4.69 5.38
N GLU A 56 3.13 4.76 4.06
CA GLU A 56 3.24 5.99 3.29
C GLU A 56 1.93 6.24 2.55
N GLY A 57 1.59 7.49 2.31
CA GLY A 57 0.39 7.83 1.54
C GLY A 57 -0.51 8.85 2.23
N ASP A 58 -1.72 8.92 1.70
CA ASP A 58 -2.78 9.74 2.27
C ASP A 58 -3.23 9.21 3.63
N PHE A 59 -3.74 10.10 4.45
CA PHE A 59 -4.31 9.75 5.75
C PHE A 59 -5.62 10.51 5.99
N VAL A 60 -6.45 9.97 6.86
CA VAL A 60 -7.66 10.67 7.33
C VAL A 60 -7.34 11.36 8.65
N LEU A 61 -7.60 12.67 8.72
CA LEU A 61 -7.31 13.47 9.92
C LEU A 61 -8.22 13.05 11.07
N GLY A 62 -7.59 12.56 12.16
CA GLY A 62 -8.24 12.29 13.43
C GLY A 62 -8.32 13.53 14.32
N GLN A 63 -8.73 13.34 15.59
CA GLN A 63 -8.78 14.42 16.58
C GLN A 63 -7.41 14.78 17.17
N ALA A 64 -6.46 13.86 17.14
CA ALA A 64 -5.14 14.02 17.76
C ALA A 64 -4.04 14.53 16.80
N GLY A 65 -4.43 14.94 15.59
CA GLY A 65 -3.44 15.28 14.56
C GLY A 65 -2.72 14.04 13.99
N MET A 66 -1.56 14.26 13.35
CA MET A 66 -0.76 13.19 12.76
C MET A 66 0.74 13.49 12.90
N THR A 67 1.51 12.45 13.20
CA THR A 67 2.98 12.53 13.24
C THR A 67 3.57 11.74 12.09
N PHE A 68 4.51 12.35 11.40
CA PHE A 68 5.17 11.81 10.21
C PHE A 68 6.65 11.57 10.51
N GLU A 69 7.20 10.50 9.94
CA GLU A 69 8.61 10.14 10.00
C GLU A 69 9.21 10.12 8.59
N PHE A 70 10.43 10.62 8.45
CA PHE A 70 11.15 10.67 7.19
C PHE A 70 12.65 10.73 7.43
N ASP A 71 13.43 10.46 6.41
CA ASP A 71 14.88 10.53 6.52
C ASP A 71 15.34 12.01 6.60
N PRO A 72 16.31 12.32 7.49
CA PRO A 72 16.91 13.66 7.55
C PRO A 72 17.64 13.96 6.24
N ALA A 73 17.75 15.25 5.91
CA ALA A 73 18.46 15.68 4.71
C ALA A 73 19.96 15.43 4.85
N ARG A 74 20.59 15.00 3.75
CA ARG A 74 22.05 14.88 3.64
C ARG A 74 22.69 16.08 2.97
N THR A 75 21.89 16.99 2.45
CA THR A 75 22.30 18.12 1.64
C THR A 75 21.87 19.45 2.29
N SER A 76 22.42 20.56 1.81
CA SER A 76 22.03 21.90 2.23
C SER A 76 20.77 22.41 1.51
N ASP A 77 20.07 21.56 0.79
CA ASP A 77 18.88 21.92 0.03
C ASP A 77 17.73 22.34 0.96
N THR A 78 16.93 23.26 0.50
CA THR A 78 15.75 23.72 1.22
C THR A 78 14.65 22.67 1.13
N ARG A 79 14.18 22.20 2.28
CA ARG A 79 13.06 21.24 2.36
C ARG A 79 11.85 21.91 2.98
N VAL A 80 10.68 21.56 2.45
CA VAL A 80 9.39 22.07 2.94
C VAL A 80 8.44 20.90 3.12
N PHE A 81 7.88 20.76 4.30
CA PHE A 81 6.77 19.85 4.56
C PHE A 81 5.47 20.54 4.14
N VAL A 82 4.65 19.84 3.35
CA VAL A 82 3.41 20.37 2.79
C VAL A 82 2.29 19.33 3.01
N ILE A 83 1.13 19.79 3.48
CA ILE A 83 -0.09 18.96 3.50
C ILE A 83 -1.10 19.59 2.54
N ARG A 84 -1.69 18.75 1.70
CA ARG A 84 -2.76 19.15 0.77
C ARG A 84 -4.06 18.43 1.13
N ASP A 85 -5.18 19.11 0.90
CA ASP A 85 -6.49 18.50 1.00
C ASP A 85 -6.81 17.64 -0.25
N TYR A 86 -7.96 16.97 -0.23
CA TYR A 86 -8.45 16.13 -1.34
C TYR A 86 -8.68 16.90 -2.66
N ARG A 87 -8.66 18.24 -2.64
CA ARG A 87 -8.74 19.12 -3.81
C ARG A 87 -7.36 19.55 -4.32
N GLY A 88 -6.30 19.10 -3.64
CA GLY A 88 -4.92 19.49 -3.94
C GLY A 88 -4.54 20.86 -3.40
N GLN A 89 -5.39 21.52 -2.59
CA GLN A 89 -5.09 22.80 -1.98
C GLN A 89 -4.16 22.60 -0.77
N THR A 90 -3.11 23.41 -0.69
CA THR A 90 -2.20 23.40 0.45
C THR A 90 -2.90 23.98 1.67
N VAL A 91 -3.01 23.16 2.73
CA VAL A 91 -3.63 23.54 4.01
C VAL A 91 -2.59 23.78 5.10
N PHE A 92 -1.40 23.18 4.96
CA PHE A 92 -0.30 23.36 5.90
C PHE A 92 1.04 23.35 5.18
N THR A 93 1.97 24.20 5.64
CA THR A 93 3.34 24.28 5.12
C THR A 93 4.29 24.59 6.27
N LYS A 94 5.39 23.86 6.34
CA LYS A 94 6.46 24.14 7.33
C LYS A 94 7.84 23.88 6.73
N PRO A 95 8.75 24.84 6.80
CA PRO A 95 10.17 24.63 6.45
C PRO A 95 10.78 23.57 7.39
N LEU A 96 11.62 22.69 6.82
CA LEU A 96 12.37 21.67 7.55
C LEU A 96 13.85 22.03 7.58
N ILE A 97 14.49 21.80 8.73
CA ILE A 97 15.96 21.84 8.81
C ILE A 97 16.55 20.48 8.44
N ALA A 98 17.84 20.45 8.11
CA ALA A 98 18.48 19.23 7.62
C ALA A 98 18.42 18.05 8.60
N SER A 99 18.39 18.31 9.90
CA SER A 99 18.33 17.29 10.96
C SER A 99 16.92 16.79 11.24
N ASP A 100 15.87 17.40 10.69
CA ASP A 100 14.50 16.98 10.95
C ASP A 100 14.24 15.60 10.36
N ALA A 101 13.69 14.71 11.19
CA ALA A 101 13.28 13.37 10.85
C ALA A 101 11.82 13.08 11.25
N ILE A 102 11.23 13.99 12.02
CA ILE A 102 9.86 13.88 12.54
C ILE A 102 9.16 15.21 12.39
N MET A 103 7.89 15.15 12.01
CA MET A 103 7.01 16.30 11.89
C MET A 103 5.62 15.96 12.41
N SER A 104 5.12 16.77 13.35
CA SER A 104 3.75 16.66 13.85
C SER A 104 2.89 17.80 13.31
N TRP A 105 1.69 17.45 12.89
CA TRP A 105 0.63 18.38 12.51
C TRP A 105 -0.60 18.15 13.37
N GLU A 106 -1.00 19.16 14.12
CA GLU A 106 -2.14 19.09 15.06
C GLU A 106 -3.50 19.18 14.36
N GLY A 107 -3.51 19.40 13.05
CA GLY A 107 -4.75 19.50 12.28
C GLY A 107 -5.40 20.90 12.30
N ASP A 108 -4.67 21.95 12.70
CA ASP A 108 -5.21 23.29 12.96
C ASP A 108 -5.98 23.94 11.80
N ALA A 109 -5.67 23.57 10.56
CA ALA A 109 -6.39 24.08 9.37
C ALA A 109 -7.20 22.96 8.69
N GLY A 110 -7.32 21.78 9.31
CA GLY A 110 -7.95 20.61 8.75
C GLY A 110 -9.39 20.41 9.23
N ILE A 111 -10.12 19.61 8.48
CA ILE A 111 -11.46 19.12 8.83
C ILE A 111 -11.29 17.65 9.24
N SER A 112 -11.63 17.34 10.49
CA SER A 112 -11.59 15.97 10.99
C SER A 112 -12.47 15.05 10.12
N GLY A 113 -11.97 13.86 9.79
CA GLY A 113 -12.62 12.92 8.89
C GLY A 113 -12.37 13.17 7.41
N SER A 114 -11.60 14.21 7.05
CA SER A 114 -11.19 14.45 5.66
C SER A 114 -9.83 13.84 5.37
N THR A 115 -9.61 13.49 4.09
CA THR A 115 -8.35 12.92 3.60
C THR A 115 -7.36 14.02 3.24
N TYR A 116 -6.11 13.81 3.59
CA TYR A 116 -4.98 14.70 3.35
C TYR A 116 -3.79 13.95 2.80
N SER A 117 -3.02 14.62 1.93
CA SER A 117 -1.82 14.10 1.30
C SER A 117 -0.59 14.85 1.84
N PRO A 118 0.29 14.20 2.62
CA PRO A 118 1.52 14.79 3.12
C PRO A 118 2.63 14.63 2.07
N THR A 119 3.43 15.67 1.87
CA THR A 119 4.61 15.62 0.99
C THR A 119 5.78 16.41 1.58
N ILE A 120 6.99 16.00 1.27
CA ILE A 120 8.21 16.75 1.53
C ILE A 120 8.78 17.15 0.18
N GLN A 121 8.81 18.44 -0.07
CA GLN A 121 9.37 19.05 -1.28
C GLN A 121 10.78 19.52 -1.00
N THR A 122 11.71 19.16 -1.88
CA THR A 122 13.12 19.58 -1.81
C THR A 122 13.42 20.50 -2.98
N TYR A 123 14.04 21.65 -2.68
CA TYR A 123 14.39 22.68 -3.64
C TYR A 123 15.89 22.87 -3.67
N ASP A 124 16.45 23.11 -4.86
CA ASP A 124 17.86 23.51 -5.06
C ASP A 124 18.11 24.96 -4.62
N ALA A 125 19.36 25.40 -4.78
CA ALA A 125 19.77 26.78 -4.43
C ALA A 125 19.12 27.84 -5.33
N GLU A 126 18.69 27.47 -6.53
CA GLU A 126 18.01 28.28 -7.51
C GLU A 126 16.49 28.35 -7.30
N GLY A 127 15.95 27.54 -6.37
CA GLY A 127 14.54 27.49 -6.03
C GLY A 127 13.71 26.56 -6.93
N HIS A 128 14.34 25.67 -7.70
CA HIS A 128 13.62 24.67 -8.48
C HIS A 128 13.31 23.43 -7.62
N LEU A 129 12.12 22.88 -7.79
CA LEU A 129 11.73 21.62 -7.15
C LEU A 129 12.55 20.47 -7.75
N VAL A 130 13.38 19.82 -6.94
CA VAL A 130 14.23 18.70 -7.37
C VAL A 130 13.72 17.35 -6.90
N SER A 131 12.92 17.28 -5.83
CA SER A 131 12.34 16.06 -5.32
C SER A 131 11.06 16.30 -4.55
N GLU A 132 10.13 15.37 -4.65
CA GLU A 132 8.93 15.28 -3.81
C GLU A 132 8.81 13.84 -3.29
N ILE A 133 8.73 13.68 -1.98
CA ILE A 133 8.59 12.37 -1.33
C ILE A 133 7.39 12.37 -0.39
N THR A 134 6.79 11.23 -0.17
CA THR A 134 5.72 11.04 0.81
C THR A 134 6.33 10.56 2.12
N PRO A 135 6.18 11.30 3.24
CA PRO A 135 6.67 10.84 4.54
C PRO A 135 5.80 9.69 5.06
N ALA A 136 6.41 8.82 5.86
CA ALA A 136 5.69 7.74 6.51
C ALA A 136 4.99 8.22 7.79
N HIS A 137 3.92 7.54 8.15
CA HIS A 137 3.23 7.73 9.42
C HIS A 137 2.80 6.38 10.01
N TYR A 138 2.45 6.38 11.29
CA TYR A 138 1.98 5.17 11.96
C TYR A 138 0.48 5.22 12.17
N GLN A 139 -0.17 4.11 11.81
CA GLN A 139 -1.60 3.89 12.01
C GLN A 139 -1.82 2.53 12.65
N ARG A 140 -2.79 2.43 13.58
CA ARG A 140 -3.17 1.15 14.18
C ARG A 140 -3.92 0.30 13.17
N ILE A 141 -3.57 -0.97 13.09
CA ILE A 141 -4.32 -1.96 12.31
C ILE A 141 -5.52 -2.40 13.14
N GLU A 142 -6.73 -2.19 12.64
CA GLU A 142 -7.97 -2.61 13.30
C GLU A 142 -8.47 -3.96 12.80
N GLU A 143 -8.27 -4.24 11.51
CA GLU A 143 -8.75 -5.46 10.88
C GLU A 143 -7.80 -5.89 9.75
N ILE A 144 -7.66 -7.19 9.55
CA ILE A 144 -7.09 -7.75 8.32
C ILE A 144 -8.23 -8.35 7.51
N ARG A 145 -8.36 -7.95 6.26
CA ARG A 145 -9.41 -8.39 5.36
C ARG A 145 -8.84 -9.00 4.10
N LEU A 146 -9.47 -10.11 3.67
CA LEU A 146 -9.18 -10.68 2.36
C LEU A 146 -9.92 -9.92 1.27
N SER A 147 -9.18 -9.61 0.20
CA SER A 147 -9.69 -9.02 -1.03
C SER A 147 -9.38 -9.95 -2.20
N GLN A 148 -9.95 -9.70 -3.36
CA GLN A 148 -9.62 -10.42 -4.60
C GLN A 148 -8.16 -10.28 -5.01
N ASN A 149 -7.49 -9.23 -4.55
CA ASN A 149 -6.10 -8.88 -4.86
C ASN A 149 -5.11 -9.20 -3.72
N GLY A 150 -5.50 -10.03 -2.74
CA GLY A 150 -4.68 -10.38 -1.58
C GLY A 150 -5.22 -9.84 -0.26
N ALA A 151 -4.46 -9.98 0.81
CA ALA A 151 -4.84 -9.49 2.12
C ALA A 151 -4.55 -7.98 2.25
N MET A 152 -5.47 -7.28 2.91
CA MET A 152 -5.41 -5.84 3.16
C MET A 152 -5.56 -5.55 4.65
N ALA A 153 -4.86 -4.55 5.15
CA ALA A 153 -5.06 -4.00 6.47
C ALA A 153 -6.03 -2.83 6.42
N ILE A 154 -7.00 -2.83 7.33
CA ILE A 154 -7.88 -1.69 7.61
C ILE A 154 -7.25 -0.96 8.79
N LEU A 155 -6.94 0.31 8.60
CA LEU A 155 -6.31 1.15 9.59
C LEU A 155 -7.35 1.90 10.44
N GLN A 156 -6.92 2.47 11.55
CA GLN A 156 -7.78 3.18 12.51
C GLN A 156 -8.56 4.34 11.88
N ASP A 157 -8.02 4.95 10.85
CA ASP A 157 -8.69 6.01 10.09
C ASP A 157 -9.63 5.48 8.99
N SER A 158 -9.88 4.15 8.96
CA SER A 158 -10.66 3.44 7.95
C SER A 158 -10.01 3.37 6.56
N SER A 159 -8.79 3.84 6.42
CA SER A 159 -8.03 3.65 5.18
C SER A 159 -7.66 2.17 5.00
N GLN A 160 -7.49 1.76 3.74
CA GLN A 160 -7.18 0.39 3.36
C GLN A 160 -5.82 0.37 2.68
N VAL A 161 -4.92 -0.45 3.21
CA VAL A 161 -3.57 -0.61 2.65
C VAL A 161 -3.27 -2.07 2.38
N SER A 162 -2.54 -2.35 1.29
CA SER A 162 -2.00 -3.69 1.05
C SER A 162 -1.01 -4.05 2.14
N LEU A 163 -0.94 -5.33 2.55
CA LEU A 163 0.07 -5.78 3.50
C LEU A 163 1.50 -5.52 3.00
N GLU A 164 1.71 -5.57 1.69
CA GLU A 164 3.00 -5.29 1.06
C GLU A 164 3.45 -3.83 1.19
N SER A 165 2.50 -2.90 1.36
CA SER A 165 2.80 -1.47 1.55
C SER A 165 3.12 -1.10 3.00
N ILE A 166 3.02 -2.05 3.93
CA ILE A 166 3.40 -1.85 5.33
C ILE A 166 4.92 -1.99 5.45
N ILE A 167 5.58 -0.89 5.75
CA ILE A 167 7.05 -0.81 5.79
C ILE A 167 7.61 -1.39 7.09
N ALA A 168 6.90 -1.22 8.21
CA ALA A 168 7.30 -1.70 9.52
C ALA A 168 6.09 -1.87 10.44
N LEU A 169 6.28 -2.66 11.49
CA LEU A 169 5.30 -2.86 12.56
C LEU A 169 5.95 -2.56 13.91
N ARG A 170 5.21 -1.91 14.80
CA ARG A 170 5.60 -1.78 16.22
C ARG A 170 4.40 -2.06 17.11
N HIS A 171 4.68 -2.46 18.36
CA HIS A 171 3.60 -2.57 19.35
C HIS A 171 3.04 -1.18 19.65
N SER A 172 1.71 -1.10 19.81
CA SER A 172 1.11 0.08 20.45
C SER A 172 1.55 0.05 21.91
N GLU A 173 2.29 1.06 22.39
CA GLU A 173 2.48 1.23 23.83
C GLU A 173 1.09 1.50 24.43
N GLU A 174 0.64 0.59 25.29
CA GLU A 174 -0.51 0.83 26.15
C GLU A 174 -0.12 1.95 27.12
N THR A 175 -0.80 3.10 27.01
CA THR A 175 -0.69 4.18 27.99
C THR A 175 -1.71 3.97 29.09
#